data_769fd0c054fee03adcf25c391433ff89
#
_entry.id   769fd0c054fee03adcf25c391433ff89
#
_cell.length_a   1.000
_cell.length_b   1.000
_cell.length_c   1.000
_cell.angle_alpha   90.00
_cell.angle_beta   90.00
_cell.angle_gamma   90.00
#
_symmetry.space_group_name_H-M   'P 1'
#
loop_
_entity.id
_entity.type
_entity.pdbx_description
1 polymer ?
#
loop_
_entity_poly.entity_id
_entity_poly.type
_entity_poly.pdbx_seq_one_letter_code
_entity_poly.pdbx_strand_id
1 'polypeptide(L)'
;MNRYRLLFSIILLLYFSPCLRAGEWQWSVTLDGFVSNETNRNPTAFLWIPADCMQVKAIIVGQHNMSEETLFDNPLFREKMQKLGIGFVWITPGIDQQWDVSKGTQQIFEKMMFSLADVSGYSELKNVPIVPIGHSAMATFPWNFAAWNPERT
;
A
#
# COMPACT_ATOMS: atom_id res chain seq x y z
N MET A 1 -46.15 -21.77 13.09
CA MET A 1 -45.01 -20.85 13.12
C MET A 1 -44.99 -20.11 11.77
N ASN A 2 -45.19 -18.83 11.76
CA ASN A 2 -45.56 -18.03 10.57
C ASN A 2 -44.37 -17.89 9.60
N ARG A 3 -44.49 -18.42 8.39
CA ARG A 3 -43.41 -18.36 7.32
C ARG A 3 -42.92 -16.94 7.06
N TYR A 4 -43.75 -15.92 7.26
CA TYR A 4 -43.39 -14.51 7.11
C TYR A 4 -42.45 -13.98 8.21
N ARG A 5 -42.49 -14.56 9.44
CA ARG A 5 -41.56 -14.18 10.51
C ARG A 5 -40.17 -14.68 10.25
N LEU A 6 -40.03 -15.85 9.63
CA LEU A 6 -38.74 -16.46 9.27
C LEU A 6 -38.07 -15.64 8.13
N LEU A 7 -38.85 -15.26 7.11
CA LEU A 7 -38.37 -14.44 6.00
C LEU A 7 -37.91 -13.04 6.46
N PHE A 8 -38.66 -12.41 7.38
CA PHE A 8 -38.29 -11.11 7.92
C PHE A 8 -37.00 -11.15 8.75
N SER A 9 -36.79 -12.24 9.51
CA SER A 9 -35.56 -12.44 10.28
C SER A 9 -34.33 -12.69 9.39
N ILE A 10 -34.49 -13.39 8.26
CA ILE A 10 -33.40 -13.63 7.31
C ILE A 10 -33.03 -12.34 6.58
N ILE A 11 -33.99 -11.51 6.19
CA ILE A 11 -33.76 -10.23 5.55
C ILE A 11 -33.05 -9.26 6.52
N LEU A 12 -33.45 -9.24 7.79
CA LEU A 12 -32.80 -8.39 8.80
C LEU A 12 -31.34 -8.80 9.08
N LEU A 13 -31.03 -10.09 9.03
CA LEU A 13 -29.65 -10.61 9.19
C LEU A 13 -28.75 -10.22 8.00
N LEU A 14 -29.30 -10.08 6.80
CA LEU A 14 -28.55 -9.64 5.62
C LEU A 14 -28.19 -8.16 5.67
N TYR A 15 -28.97 -7.31 6.35
CA TYR A 15 -28.67 -5.91 6.53
C TYR A 15 -27.65 -5.62 7.66
N PHE A 16 -27.42 -6.55 8.55
CA PHE A 16 -26.46 -6.44 9.65
C PHE A 16 -25.18 -7.25 9.43
N SER A 17 -24.82 -7.57 8.18
CA SER A 17 -23.45 -8.02 7.93
C SER A 17 -22.51 -6.85 8.24
N PRO A 18 -21.79 -6.85 9.38
CA PRO A 18 -20.73 -5.89 9.57
C PRO A 18 -19.80 -6.12 8.38
N CYS A 19 -19.65 -5.11 7.55
CA CYS A 19 -18.58 -5.07 6.58
C CYS A 19 -17.30 -5.13 7.42
N LEU A 20 -16.77 -6.32 7.64
CA LEU A 20 -15.43 -6.53 8.20
C LEU A 20 -14.48 -5.89 7.19
N ARG A 21 -14.28 -4.59 7.34
CA ARG A 21 -13.20 -3.86 6.70
C ARG A 21 -11.91 -4.23 7.45
N ALA A 22 -11.49 -5.49 7.31
CA ALA A 22 -10.10 -5.80 7.48
C ALA A 22 -9.35 -4.92 6.47
N GLY A 23 -8.20 -4.41 6.85
CA GLY A 23 -7.35 -3.61 5.97
C GLY A 23 -6.86 -4.46 4.80
N GLU A 24 -7.73 -4.73 3.86
CA GLU A 24 -7.48 -5.63 2.76
C GLU A 24 -6.63 -4.91 1.72
N TRP A 25 -5.43 -5.40 1.51
CA TRP A 25 -4.60 -5.01 0.40
C TRP A 25 -5.23 -5.54 -0.88
N GLN A 26 -5.53 -4.66 -1.84
CA GLN A 26 -6.34 -5.01 -3.01
C GLN A 26 -5.51 -5.65 -4.11
N TRP A 27 -4.25 -5.23 -4.24
CA TRP A 27 -3.31 -5.73 -5.26
C TRP A 27 -1.95 -6.00 -4.65
N SER A 28 -1.21 -6.90 -5.29
CA SER A 28 0.18 -7.13 -4.93
C SER A 28 1.01 -7.50 -6.15
N VAL A 29 2.30 -7.18 -6.10
CA VAL A 29 3.29 -7.60 -7.10
C VAL A 29 4.54 -8.08 -6.41
N THR A 30 5.12 -9.17 -6.91
CA THR A 30 6.43 -9.65 -6.45
C THR A 30 7.53 -8.97 -7.27
N LEU A 31 8.60 -8.54 -6.62
CA LEU A 31 9.72 -7.86 -7.26
C LEU A 31 10.74 -8.89 -7.75
N ASP A 32 10.42 -9.53 -8.87
CA ASP A 32 11.28 -10.52 -9.48
C ASP A 32 12.63 -9.91 -9.90
N GLY A 33 13.71 -10.67 -9.68
CA GLY A 33 15.07 -10.24 -10.00
C GLY A 33 15.75 -9.41 -8.90
N PHE A 34 15.08 -9.21 -7.77
CA PHE A 34 15.66 -8.65 -6.57
C PHE A 34 15.46 -9.60 -5.38
N VAL A 35 16.54 -9.85 -4.64
CA VAL A 35 16.49 -10.69 -3.44
C VAL A 35 16.88 -9.85 -2.23
N SER A 36 15.96 -9.73 -1.27
CA SER A 36 16.22 -9.03 -0.03
C SER A 36 17.31 -9.73 0.80
N ASN A 37 18.29 -8.97 1.25
CA ASN A 37 19.35 -9.46 2.13
C ASN A 37 18.82 -9.89 3.51
N GLU A 38 17.64 -9.44 3.89
CA GLU A 38 17.03 -9.78 5.19
C GLU A 38 16.50 -11.21 5.24
N THR A 39 15.93 -11.69 4.12
CA THR A 39 15.18 -12.95 4.11
C THR A 39 15.56 -13.90 3.01
N ASN A 40 16.47 -13.55 2.12
CA ASN A 40 16.79 -14.28 0.88
C ASN A 40 15.53 -14.57 0.02
N ARG A 41 14.54 -13.69 0.05
CA ARG A 41 13.29 -13.77 -0.74
C ARG A 41 13.10 -12.51 -1.56
N ASN A 42 12.33 -12.64 -2.63
CA ASN A 42 11.89 -11.48 -3.39
C ASN A 42 10.89 -10.68 -2.56
N PRO A 43 11.03 -9.34 -2.47
CA PRO A 43 10.01 -8.50 -1.85
C PRO A 43 8.69 -8.58 -2.59
N THR A 44 7.61 -8.43 -1.84
CA THR A 44 6.26 -8.23 -2.39
C THR A 44 5.78 -6.84 -1.98
N ALA A 45 5.31 -6.08 -2.95
CA ALA A 45 4.65 -4.81 -2.71
C ALA A 45 3.14 -5.02 -2.72
N PHE A 46 2.47 -4.52 -1.69
CA PHE A 46 1.03 -4.55 -1.50
C PHE A 46 0.47 -3.14 -1.70
N LEU A 47 -0.57 -3.01 -2.50
CA LEU A 47 -1.22 -1.75 -2.79
C LEU A 47 -2.61 -1.69 -2.18
N TRP A 48 -2.89 -0.60 -1.50
CA TRP A 48 -4.23 -0.20 -1.09
C TRP A 48 -4.59 1.15 -1.71
N ILE A 49 -5.76 1.22 -2.32
CA ILE A 49 -6.35 2.47 -2.84
C ILE A 49 -7.71 2.66 -2.16
N PRO A 50 -8.07 3.89 -1.76
CA PRO A 50 -9.37 4.17 -1.18
C PRO A 50 -10.52 3.67 -2.05
N ALA A 51 -11.57 3.12 -1.42
CA ALA A 51 -12.81 2.81 -2.13
C ALA A 51 -13.36 4.09 -2.80
N ASP A 52 -13.94 3.95 -3.99
CA ASP A 52 -14.49 5.05 -4.78
C ASP A 52 -13.47 6.11 -5.23
N CYS A 53 -12.17 5.81 -5.15
CA CYS A 53 -11.11 6.69 -5.64
C CYS A 53 -11.07 6.66 -7.17
N MET A 54 -11.51 7.74 -7.80
CA MET A 54 -11.47 7.86 -9.27
C MET A 54 -10.06 8.14 -9.80
N GLN A 55 -9.22 8.78 -9.00
CA GLN A 55 -7.84 9.14 -9.32
C GLN A 55 -7.02 9.24 -8.06
N VAL A 56 -5.92 8.52 -8.01
CA VAL A 56 -4.97 8.56 -6.89
C VAL A 56 -4.15 9.85 -6.97
N LYS A 57 -4.14 10.63 -5.87
CA LYS A 57 -3.43 11.92 -5.82
C LYS A 57 -2.01 11.82 -5.30
N ALA A 58 -1.75 10.84 -4.43
CA ALA A 58 -0.43 10.51 -3.90
C ALA A 58 -0.42 9.09 -3.37
N ILE A 59 0.76 8.52 -3.21
CA ILE A 59 0.97 7.22 -2.56
C ILE A 59 1.92 7.40 -1.37
N ILE A 60 1.49 6.92 -0.20
CA ILE A 60 2.39 6.76 0.93
C ILE A 60 3.10 5.41 0.77
N VAL A 61 4.41 5.41 0.80
CA VAL A 61 5.24 4.19 0.65
C VAL A 61 5.99 3.92 1.93
N GLY A 62 5.79 2.72 2.48
CA GLY A 62 6.55 2.20 3.62
C GLY A 62 7.18 0.85 3.29
N GLN A 63 8.34 0.59 3.89
CA GLN A 63 9.01 -0.70 3.82
C GLN A 63 8.86 -1.45 5.15
N HIS A 64 9.10 -2.75 5.14
CA HIS A 64 8.95 -3.63 6.30
C HIS A 64 9.55 -3.07 7.57
N ASN A 65 8.68 -2.71 8.52
CA ASN A 65 8.99 -2.29 9.88
C ASN A 65 7.70 -2.30 10.71
N MET A 66 7.80 -2.45 12.02
CA MET A 66 6.65 -2.61 12.93
C MET A 66 5.71 -1.40 12.93
N SER A 67 6.25 -0.19 12.83
CA SER A 67 5.45 1.04 12.95
C SER A 67 4.67 1.35 11.69
N GLU A 68 5.24 1.15 10.53
CA GLU A 68 4.64 1.46 9.25
C GLU A 68 3.48 0.51 8.95
N GLU A 69 3.64 -0.80 9.23
CA GLU A 69 2.57 -1.78 9.08
C GLU A 69 1.36 -1.43 9.96
N THR A 70 1.62 -1.16 11.25
CA THR A 70 0.57 -0.74 12.20
C THR A 70 -0.15 0.53 11.75
N LEU A 71 0.58 1.49 11.19
CA LEU A 71 0.00 2.73 10.68
C LEU A 71 -0.93 2.45 9.49
N PHE A 72 -0.48 1.64 8.54
CA PHE A 72 -1.28 1.30 7.35
C PHE A 72 -2.53 0.49 7.68
N ASP A 73 -2.51 -0.30 8.76
CA ASP A 73 -3.68 -1.05 9.23
C ASP A 73 -4.63 -0.22 10.10
N ASN A 74 -4.23 1.00 10.48
CA ASN A 74 -5.05 1.86 11.33
C ASN A 74 -6.29 2.37 10.57
N PRO A 75 -7.52 2.05 11.02
CA PRO A 75 -8.74 2.41 10.29
C PRO A 75 -8.99 3.93 10.26
N LEU A 76 -8.61 4.68 11.29
CA LEU A 76 -8.73 6.14 11.30
C LEU A 76 -7.75 6.78 10.30
N PHE A 77 -6.55 6.23 10.17
CA PHE A 77 -5.59 6.69 9.18
C PHE A 77 -6.10 6.42 7.76
N ARG A 78 -6.59 5.22 7.49
CA ARG A 78 -7.22 4.88 6.20
C ARG A 78 -8.40 5.79 5.88
N GLU A 79 -9.28 6.08 6.84
CA GLU A 79 -10.41 7.01 6.65
C GLU A 79 -9.95 8.42 6.25
N LYS A 80 -8.88 8.93 6.88
CA LYS A 80 -8.32 10.24 6.53
C LYS A 80 -7.73 10.25 5.12
N MET A 81 -6.97 9.20 4.78
CA MET A 81 -6.35 9.09 3.47
C MET A 81 -7.38 8.88 2.36
N GLN A 82 -8.48 8.17 2.64
CA GLN A 82 -9.62 8.05 1.73
C GLN A 82 -10.18 9.42 1.35
N LYS A 83 -10.37 10.33 2.32
CA LYS A 83 -10.88 11.69 2.06
C LYS A 83 -9.94 12.53 1.21
N LEU A 84 -8.65 12.21 1.23
CA LEU A 84 -7.61 12.90 0.46
C LEU A 84 -7.34 12.28 -0.91
N GLY A 85 -7.82 11.06 -1.17
CA GLY A 85 -7.50 10.30 -2.38
C GLY A 85 -6.06 9.78 -2.38
N ILE A 86 -5.52 9.47 -1.20
CA ILE A 86 -4.15 8.98 -1.02
C ILE A 86 -4.19 7.47 -0.77
N GLY A 87 -3.42 6.72 -1.55
CA GLY A 87 -3.24 5.29 -1.39
C GLY A 87 -1.97 4.93 -0.62
N PHE A 88 -1.77 3.63 -0.36
CA PHE A 88 -0.59 3.10 0.33
C PHE A 88 0.09 2.01 -0.49
N VAL A 89 1.41 1.97 -0.42
CA VAL A 89 2.23 0.81 -0.82
C VAL A 89 3.03 0.34 0.38
N TRP A 90 2.88 -0.93 0.71
CA TRP A 90 3.63 -1.63 1.73
C TRP A 90 4.55 -2.66 1.10
N ILE A 91 5.84 -2.64 1.42
CA ILE A 91 6.85 -3.52 0.81
C ILE A 91 7.45 -4.43 1.89
N THR A 92 7.32 -5.74 1.71
CA THR A 92 7.87 -6.72 2.67
C THR A 92 8.42 -7.97 1.95
N PRO A 93 9.62 -8.45 2.28
CA PRO A 93 10.65 -7.71 3.02
C PRO A 93 11.03 -6.42 2.31
N GLY A 94 11.74 -5.50 3.00
CA GLY A 94 12.12 -4.22 2.41
C GLY A 94 13.06 -4.37 1.22
N ILE A 95 13.05 -3.38 0.32
CA ILE A 95 13.98 -3.30 -0.81
C ILE A 95 15.36 -2.87 -0.28
N ASP A 96 15.43 -1.71 0.34
CA ASP A 96 16.68 -1.16 0.88
C ASP A 96 16.40 -0.10 1.95
N GLN A 97 16.89 -0.34 3.16
CA GLN A 97 16.77 0.60 4.28
C GLN A 97 17.46 1.94 4.03
N GLN A 98 18.55 1.91 3.26
CA GLN A 98 19.37 3.10 3.00
C GLN A 98 18.96 3.84 1.74
N TRP A 99 18.16 3.23 0.87
CA TRP A 99 17.85 3.73 -0.47
C TRP A 99 19.12 4.06 -1.26
N ASP A 100 20.01 3.08 -1.38
CA ASP A 100 21.27 3.21 -2.11
C ASP A 100 21.02 3.02 -3.62
N VAL A 101 20.94 4.13 -4.35
CA VAL A 101 20.68 4.10 -5.80
C VAL A 101 21.77 3.40 -6.60
N SER A 102 22.99 3.29 -6.07
CA SER A 102 24.08 2.55 -6.73
C SER A 102 23.81 1.05 -6.82
N LYS A 103 22.90 0.53 -6.00
CA LYS A 103 22.45 -0.87 -5.99
C LYS A 103 21.24 -1.13 -6.90
N GLY A 104 20.82 -0.15 -7.68
CA GLY A 104 19.66 -0.29 -8.57
C GLY A 104 18.30 -0.14 -7.87
N THR A 105 18.27 0.35 -6.63
CA THR A 105 17.04 0.50 -5.84
C THR A 105 15.98 1.34 -6.55
N GLN A 106 16.42 2.42 -7.21
CA GLN A 106 15.53 3.30 -7.97
C GLN A 106 14.82 2.55 -9.11
N GLN A 107 15.55 1.77 -9.88
CA GLN A 107 14.99 1.00 -11.00
C GLN A 107 14.01 -0.07 -10.53
N ILE A 108 14.30 -0.71 -9.39
CA ILE A 108 13.41 -1.68 -8.77
C ILE A 108 12.09 -1.01 -8.34
N PHE A 109 12.18 0.16 -7.71
CA PHE A 109 11.03 0.94 -7.29
C PHE A 109 10.17 1.38 -8.49
N GLU A 110 10.79 1.93 -9.54
CA GLU A 110 10.08 2.31 -10.75
C GLU A 110 9.34 1.12 -11.36
N LYS A 111 10.02 -0.02 -11.54
CA LYS A 111 9.40 -1.24 -12.04
C LYS A 111 8.23 -1.70 -11.17
N MET A 112 8.36 -1.60 -9.84
CA MET A 112 7.29 -1.91 -8.90
C MET A 112 6.05 -1.03 -9.15
N MET A 113 6.24 0.29 -9.22
CA MET A 113 5.15 1.24 -9.42
C MET A 113 4.46 1.04 -10.78
N PHE A 114 5.24 0.74 -11.84
CA PHE A 114 4.69 0.36 -13.14
C PHE A 114 3.85 -0.92 -13.06
N SER A 115 4.37 -1.96 -12.40
CA SER A 115 3.64 -3.23 -12.25
C SER A 115 2.36 -3.05 -11.42
N LEU A 116 2.39 -2.25 -10.34
CA LEU A 116 1.21 -1.93 -9.55
C LEU A 116 0.16 -1.14 -10.37
N ALA A 117 0.61 -0.21 -11.21
CA ALA A 117 -0.28 0.50 -12.13
C ALA A 117 -0.99 -0.46 -13.09
N ASP A 118 -0.24 -1.40 -13.64
CA ASP A 118 -0.77 -2.35 -14.63
C ASP A 118 -1.77 -3.33 -14.00
N VAL A 119 -1.50 -3.87 -12.80
CA VAL A 119 -2.41 -4.83 -12.14
C VAL A 119 -3.63 -4.16 -11.52
N SER A 120 -3.54 -2.88 -11.12
CA SER A 120 -4.63 -2.15 -10.49
C SER A 120 -5.50 -1.37 -11.48
N GLY A 121 -4.95 -1.04 -12.65
CA GLY A 121 -5.60 -0.16 -13.64
C GLY A 121 -5.44 1.34 -13.36
N TYR A 122 -4.80 1.74 -12.25
CA TYR A 122 -4.52 3.14 -11.91
C TYR A 122 -3.22 3.59 -12.58
N SER A 123 -3.31 4.02 -13.84
CA SER A 123 -2.14 4.36 -14.67
C SER A 123 -1.30 5.51 -14.11
N GLU A 124 -1.90 6.41 -13.32
CA GLU A 124 -1.23 7.53 -12.66
C GLU A 124 -0.18 7.09 -11.62
N LEU A 125 -0.24 5.86 -11.11
CA LEU A 125 0.76 5.33 -10.18
C LEU A 125 2.18 5.39 -10.75
N LYS A 126 2.32 5.40 -12.07
CA LYS A 126 3.61 5.54 -12.74
C LYS A 126 4.31 6.87 -12.44
N ASN A 127 3.52 7.93 -12.17
CA ASN A 127 4.04 9.29 -11.99
C ASN A 127 3.45 10.03 -10.77
N VAL A 128 2.62 9.36 -9.96
CA VAL A 128 1.98 9.98 -8.80
C VAL A 128 3.02 10.46 -7.78
N PRO A 129 2.77 11.56 -7.06
CA PRO A 129 3.61 11.98 -5.94
C PRO A 129 3.75 10.86 -4.89
N ILE A 130 4.94 10.73 -4.35
CA ILE A 130 5.28 9.72 -3.34
C ILE A 130 5.55 10.39 -2.00
N VAL A 131 4.94 9.89 -0.95
CA VAL A 131 5.25 10.26 0.44
C VAL A 131 5.97 9.06 1.07
N PRO A 132 7.30 9.02 1.03
CA PRO A 132 8.04 7.94 1.66
C PRO A 132 7.99 8.09 3.18
N ILE A 133 7.73 6.99 3.89
CA ILE A 133 7.74 6.96 5.35
C ILE A 133 8.68 5.89 5.87
N GLY A 134 9.29 6.14 7.01
CA GLY A 134 10.18 5.18 7.65
C GLY A 134 10.50 5.61 9.07
N HIS A 135 10.55 4.62 9.97
CA HIS A 135 10.87 4.79 11.38
C HIS A 135 12.07 3.93 11.75
N SER A 136 12.88 4.37 12.71
CA SER A 136 14.03 3.62 13.25
C SER A 136 14.98 3.14 12.14
N ALA A 137 15.11 1.84 11.92
CA ALA A 137 15.97 1.27 10.89
C ALA A 137 15.63 1.76 9.48
N MET A 138 14.37 2.07 9.22
CA MET A 138 13.90 2.56 7.91
C MET A 138 13.91 4.09 7.81
N ALA A 139 14.36 4.84 8.82
CA ALA A 139 14.31 6.30 8.82
C ALA A 139 15.18 6.96 7.73
N THR A 140 16.21 6.29 7.26
CA THR A 140 17.08 6.81 6.19
C THR A 140 16.41 6.72 4.81
N PHE A 141 15.53 5.76 4.60
CA PHE A 141 14.80 5.59 3.33
C PHE A 141 14.08 6.87 2.87
N PRO A 142 13.20 7.52 3.68
CA PRO A 142 12.49 8.72 3.23
C PRO A 142 13.41 9.87 2.81
N TRP A 143 14.48 10.09 3.56
CA TRP A 143 15.43 11.17 3.28
C TRP A 143 16.16 10.96 1.95
N ASN A 144 16.69 9.77 1.75
CA ASN A 144 17.44 9.46 0.54
C ASN A 144 16.51 9.36 -0.66
N PHE A 145 15.29 8.80 -0.50
CA PHE A 145 14.30 8.79 -1.56
C PHE A 145 13.97 10.21 -2.03
N ALA A 146 13.68 11.14 -1.09
CA ALA A 146 13.35 12.52 -1.42
C ALA A 146 14.53 13.26 -2.09
N ALA A 147 15.76 13.01 -1.62
CA ALA A 147 16.95 13.60 -2.21
C ALA A 147 17.17 13.19 -3.69
N TRP A 148 16.81 11.93 -4.03
CA TRP A 148 16.95 11.41 -5.39
C TRP A 148 15.71 11.62 -6.26
N ASN A 149 14.55 11.91 -5.67
CA ASN A 149 13.27 12.10 -6.37
C ASN A 149 12.58 13.42 -5.96
N PRO A 150 13.26 14.60 -6.04
CA PRO A 150 12.70 15.84 -5.52
C PRO A 150 11.44 16.30 -6.27
N GLU A 151 11.29 15.90 -7.53
CA GLU A 151 10.11 16.26 -8.34
C GLU A 151 8.90 15.36 -8.08
N ARG A 152 9.10 14.28 -7.32
CA ARG A 152 8.09 13.27 -7.06
C ARG A 152 7.72 13.15 -5.58
N THR A 153 8.30 14.00 -4.72
CA THR A 153 8.14 13.94 -3.26
C THR A 153 7.39 15.14 -2.74
#